data_1262dee85b8cc6d89a0956b66475a5e8
#
_entry.id   1262dee85b8cc6d89a0956b66475a5e8
#
_cell.length_a   1.000
_cell.length_b   1.000
_cell.length_c   1.000
_cell.angle_alpha   90.00
_cell.angle_beta   90.00
_cell.angle_gamma   90.00
#
_symmetry.space_group_name_H-M   'P 1'
#
loop_
_entity.id
_entity.type
_entity.pdbx_description
1 polymer ?
#
loop_
_entity_poly.entity_id
_entity_poly.type
_entity_poly.pdbx_seq_one_letter_code
_entity_poly.pdbx_strand_id
1 'polypeptide(L)'
;IKKLSRKEKSLIVEIHSSLMGYKLGSSICCSGICLTVTSKNKNTFKADISYETMNKTNAKYWKVGKKINLEKSLKVGDEISGHFVFGHIDTTCSVEELYKVGSSWFLSFKFPKNLKKFIVQKGSISLNGISLTINEVKSNKCHCMIIPHTYKYTDIHTYKKNEILNLEVDMLARYAHSSNS
;
A
#
# COMPACT_ATOMS: atom_id res chain seq x y z
N ILE A 1 10.85 -1.49 -9.72
CA ILE A 1 12.02 -2.10 -9.05
C ILE A 1 13.12 -2.30 -10.08
N LYS A 2 14.29 -1.70 -9.86
CA LYS A 2 15.47 -1.80 -10.76
C LYS A 2 16.43 -2.91 -10.34
N LYS A 3 16.66 -3.04 -9.04
CA LYS A 3 17.59 -4.06 -8.48
C LYS A 3 17.13 -4.50 -7.10
N LEU A 4 17.39 -5.75 -6.77
CA LEU A 4 17.15 -6.34 -5.45
C LEU A 4 18.45 -7.04 -5.01
N SER A 5 18.85 -6.82 -3.76
CA SER A 5 19.98 -7.50 -3.14
C SER A 5 19.54 -8.02 -1.77
N ARG A 6 19.52 -9.34 -1.61
CA ARG A 6 19.21 -9.99 -0.33
C ARG A 6 20.49 -10.11 0.49
N LYS A 7 20.44 -9.65 1.73
CA LYS A 7 21.51 -9.83 2.72
C LYS A 7 20.91 -10.52 3.93
N GLU A 8 21.32 -11.75 4.22
CA GLU A 8 20.83 -12.53 5.36
C GLU A 8 19.30 -12.43 5.52
N LYS A 9 18.84 -11.62 6.47
CA LYS A 9 17.43 -11.40 6.81
C LYS A 9 16.89 -10.05 6.33
N SER A 10 17.60 -9.31 5.49
CA SER A 10 17.18 -8.00 4.97
C SER A 10 17.16 -7.96 3.44
N LEU A 11 16.48 -6.97 2.88
CA LEU A 11 16.41 -6.76 1.44
C LEU A 11 16.74 -5.29 1.12
N ILE A 12 17.76 -5.08 0.32
CA ILE A 12 18.06 -3.77 -0.27
C ILE A 12 17.35 -3.68 -1.61
N VAL A 13 16.52 -2.67 -1.77
CA VAL A 13 15.80 -2.41 -3.02
C VAL A 13 16.31 -1.13 -3.67
N GLU A 14 16.60 -1.20 -4.98
CA GLU A 14 16.83 -0.02 -5.82
C GLU A 14 15.60 0.22 -6.69
N ILE A 15 15.02 1.41 -6.56
CA ILE A 15 13.75 1.78 -7.19
C ILE A 15 14.00 2.91 -8.18
N HIS A 16 13.56 2.73 -9.44
CA HIS A 16 13.49 3.84 -10.40
C HIS A 16 12.28 4.70 -10.04
N SER A 17 12.48 6.01 -9.98
CA SER A 17 11.46 6.98 -9.55
C SER A 17 11.53 8.26 -10.35
N SER A 18 10.36 8.75 -10.75
CA SER A 18 10.18 10.10 -11.30
C SER A 18 9.85 11.14 -10.22
N LEU A 19 9.72 10.73 -8.95
CA LEU A 19 9.48 11.66 -7.84
C LEU A 19 10.63 12.66 -7.70
N MET A 20 10.29 13.91 -7.43
CA MET A 20 11.25 15.00 -7.25
C MET A 20 11.23 15.51 -5.81
N GLY A 21 12.33 16.15 -5.37
CA GLY A 21 12.39 16.89 -4.10
C GLY A 21 12.59 16.06 -2.85
N TYR A 22 12.79 14.72 -2.92
CA TYR A 22 13.19 13.92 -1.76
C TYR A 22 14.72 13.93 -1.57
N LYS A 23 15.18 13.71 -0.34
CA LYS A 23 16.58 13.73 0.08
C LYS A 23 16.98 12.39 0.71
N LEU A 24 18.27 12.20 1.00
CA LEU A 24 18.72 11.14 1.90
C LEU A 24 18.00 11.28 3.25
N GLY A 25 17.57 10.17 3.83
CA GLY A 25 16.76 10.13 5.04
C GLY A 25 15.28 10.45 4.85
N SER A 26 14.84 10.90 3.66
CA SER A 26 13.41 11.05 3.39
C SER A 26 12.67 9.73 3.46
N SER A 27 11.43 9.73 3.96
CA SER A 27 10.52 8.62 3.82
C SER A 27 9.77 8.68 2.49
N ILE A 28 9.64 7.55 1.83
CA ILE A 28 8.81 7.36 0.62
C ILE A 28 7.90 6.16 0.87
N CYS A 29 6.60 6.35 0.64
CA CYS A 29 5.63 5.26 0.63
C CYS A 29 5.82 4.44 -0.65
N CYS A 30 6.18 3.17 -0.51
CA CYS A 30 6.46 2.23 -1.59
C CYS A 30 5.46 1.08 -1.56
N SER A 31 4.42 1.12 -2.41
CA SER A 31 3.26 0.22 -2.32
C SER A 31 2.73 0.09 -0.89
N GLY A 32 2.55 1.22 -0.21
CA GLY A 32 2.06 1.29 1.16
C GLY A 32 3.11 1.10 2.25
N ILE A 33 4.37 0.78 1.91
CA ILE A 33 5.43 0.58 2.90
C ILE A 33 6.22 1.88 3.05
N CYS A 34 6.30 2.44 4.26
CA CYS A 34 7.17 3.57 4.57
C CYS A 34 8.63 3.12 4.56
N LEU A 35 9.39 3.56 3.57
CA LEU A 35 10.81 3.23 3.42
C LEU A 35 11.68 4.47 3.45
N THR A 36 12.81 4.40 4.15
CA THR A 36 13.79 5.49 4.23
C THR A 36 14.77 5.40 3.07
N VAL A 37 15.00 6.54 2.41
CA VAL A 37 15.99 6.67 1.33
C VAL A 37 17.39 6.58 1.92
N THR A 38 18.11 5.49 1.63
CA THR A 38 19.49 5.25 2.12
C THR A 38 20.57 5.62 1.10
N SER A 39 20.19 5.73 -0.19
CA SER A 39 21.06 6.22 -1.27
C SER A 39 20.21 6.80 -2.38
N LYS A 40 20.72 7.79 -3.10
CA LYS A 40 20.01 8.50 -4.16
C LYS A 40 20.91 8.77 -5.35
N ASN A 41 20.41 8.53 -6.55
CA ASN A 41 20.94 8.97 -7.83
C ASN A 41 19.91 9.81 -8.58
N LYS A 42 20.22 10.25 -9.81
CA LYS A 42 19.34 11.13 -10.60
C LYS A 42 17.89 10.62 -10.69
N ASN A 43 17.69 9.34 -11.01
CA ASN A 43 16.37 8.74 -11.27
C ASN A 43 16.15 7.44 -10.46
N THR A 44 16.94 7.22 -9.40
CA THR A 44 16.81 6.03 -8.56
C THR A 44 17.11 6.37 -7.11
N PHE A 45 16.51 5.61 -6.21
CA PHE A 45 16.91 5.59 -4.81
C PHE A 45 17.02 4.15 -4.30
N LYS A 46 17.78 3.98 -3.23
CA LYS A 46 17.81 2.72 -2.48
C LYS A 46 17.14 2.89 -1.14
N ALA A 47 16.56 1.80 -0.68
CA ALA A 47 16.00 1.67 0.66
C ALA A 47 16.28 0.27 1.20
N ASP A 48 16.41 0.17 2.53
CA ASP A 48 16.60 -1.09 3.23
C ASP A 48 15.27 -1.55 3.83
N ILE A 49 14.92 -2.80 3.59
CA ILE A 49 13.70 -3.44 4.09
C ILE A 49 14.11 -4.46 5.15
N SER A 50 13.67 -4.25 6.39
CA SER A 50 13.96 -5.12 7.50
C SER A 50 13.31 -6.50 7.35
N TYR A 51 13.78 -7.46 8.11
CA TYR A 51 13.18 -8.80 8.19
C TYR A 51 11.71 -8.75 8.61
N GLU A 52 11.37 -7.91 9.60
CA GLU A 52 9.99 -7.74 10.06
C GLU A 52 9.11 -7.19 8.93
N THR A 53 9.56 -6.13 8.26
CA THR A 53 8.85 -5.53 7.13
C THR A 53 8.64 -6.53 6.00
N MET A 54 9.66 -7.34 5.67
CA MET A 54 9.50 -8.39 4.66
C MET A 54 8.45 -9.44 5.05
N ASN A 55 8.39 -9.83 6.32
CA ASN A 55 7.43 -10.84 6.80
C ASN A 55 5.99 -10.33 6.80
N LYS A 56 5.78 -9.07 7.15
CA LYS A 56 4.45 -8.46 7.23
C LYS A 56 3.91 -7.95 5.90
N THR A 57 4.76 -7.81 4.89
CA THR A 57 4.40 -7.14 3.62
C THR A 57 4.59 -8.03 2.41
N ASN A 58 4.10 -7.56 1.26
CA ASN A 58 4.33 -8.21 -0.02
C ASN A 58 5.74 -7.96 -0.60
N ALA A 59 6.60 -7.18 0.08
CA ALA A 59 7.96 -6.90 -0.38
C ALA A 59 8.80 -8.18 -0.59
N LYS A 60 8.53 -9.24 0.16
CA LYS A 60 9.16 -10.56 -0.02
C LYS A 60 8.94 -11.18 -1.40
N TYR A 61 7.87 -10.77 -2.10
CA TYR A 61 7.53 -11.24 -3.46
C TYR A 61 8.00 -10.27 -4.55
N TRP A 62 8.61 -9.14 -4.19
CA TRP A 62 9.07 -8.19 -5.18
C TRP A 62 10.17 -8.79 -6.07
N LYS A 63 10.10 -8.46 -7.35
CA LYS A 63 11.05 -8.89 -8.39
C LYS A 63 11.52 -7.68 -9.19
N VAL A 64 12.69 -7.78 -9.80
CA VAL A 64 13.15 -6.78 -10.79
C VAL A 64 12.11 -6.66 -11.90
N GLY A 65 11.81 -5.42 -12.31
CA GLY A 65 10.78 -5.10 -13.28
C GLY A 65 9.38 -4.86 -12.67
N LYS A 66 9.10 -5.29 -11.40
CA LYS A 66 7.80 -5.00 -10.78
C LYS A 66 7.60 -3.49 -10.65
N LYS A 67 6.45 -3.01 -11.13
CA LYS A 67 5.95 -1.66 -10.87
C LYS A 67 5.33 -1.62 -9.48
N ILE A 68 5.55 -0.54 -8.76
CA ILE A 68 5.01 -0.28 -7.42
C ILE A 68 4.53 1.16 -7.35
N ASN A 69 3.51 1.43 -6.54
CA ASN A 69 3.07 2.79 -6.26
C ASN A 69 4.12 3.51 -5.41
N LEU A 70 4.37 4.78 -5.72
CA LEU A 70 5.30 5.63 -4.99
C LEU A 70 4.62 6.94 -4.62
N GLU A 71 4.75 7.33 -3.35
CA GLU A 71 4.24 8.59 -2.84
C GLU A 71 5.23 9.20 -1.85
N LYS A 72 5.40 10.52 -1.90
CA LYS A 72 6.22 11.26 -0.93
C LYS A 72 5.44 11.47 0.36
N SER A 73 6.17 11.66 1.45
CA SER A 73 5.57 12.14 2.69
C SER A 73 4.87 13.48 2.48
N LEU A 74 3.69 13.65 3.10
CA LEU A 74 2.99 14.92 3.19
C LEU A 74 3.85 15.94 3.95
N LYS A 75 3.70 17.20 3.59
CA LYS A 75 4.25 18.34 4.30
C LYS A 75 3.15 19.10 5.02
N VAL A 76 3.52 19.89 6.01
CA VAL A 76 2.58 20.83 6.63
C VAL A 76 2.09 21.80 5.56
N GLY A 77 0.77 21.91 5.40
CA GLY A 77 0.11 22.74 4.38
C GLY A 77 -0.26 22.01 3.09
N ASP A 78 0.17 20.75 2.89
CA ASP A 78 -0.31 19.96 1.76
C ASP A 78 -1.80 19.57 1.94
N GLU A 79 -2.51 19.43 0.83
CA GLU A 79 -3.89 18.92 0.83
C GLU A 79 -3.92 17.42 1.18
N ILE A 80 -4.84 17.04 2.06
CA ILE A 80 -5.08 15.65 2.45
C ILE A 80 -6.17 15.07 1.56
N SER A 81 -5.78 14.28 0.57
CA SER A 81 -6.70 13.55 -0.29
C SER A 81 -6.86 12.11 0.19
N GLY A 82 -8.11 11.67 0.45
CA GLY A 82 -8.41 10.35 0.97
C GLY A 82 -8.33 10.29 2.50
N HIS A 83 -7.38 9.55 3.07
CA HIS A 83 -7.16 9.45 4.50
C HIS A 83 -5.65 9.42 4.82
N PHE A 84 -5.29 9.52 6.10
CA PHE A 84 -3.90 9.40 6.54
C PHE A 84 -3.39 7.96 6.34
N VAL A 85 -2.45 7.80 5.40
CA VAL A 85 -1.73 6.54 5.16
C VAL A 85 -0.30 6.73 5.67
N PHE A 86 0.06 6.01 6.73
CA PHE A 86 1.36 6.15 7.38
C PHE A 86 2.45 5.26 6.77
N GLY A 87 2.04 4.29 5.97
CA GLY A 87 2.96 3.29 5.44
C GLY A 87 3.35 2.22 6.46
N HIS A 88 2.51 2.05 7.50
CA HIS A 88 2.70 1.08 8.57
C HIS A 88 1.77 -0.12 8.32
N ILE A 89 2.22 -1.02 7.47
CA ILE A 89 1.44 -2.16 7.02
C ILE A 89 1.08 -3.09 8.17
N ASP A 90 -0.22 -3.34 8.34
CA ASP A 90 -0.73 -4.29 9.33
C ASP A 90 -0.51 -5.73 8.92
N THR A 91 -0.79 -6.01 7.66
CA THR A 91 -0.74 -7.34 7.08
C THR A 91 -0.83 -7.28 5.56
N THR A 92 -0.95 -8.45 4.95
CA THR A 92 -1.32 -8.57 3.54
C THR A 92 -2.74 -9.10 3.39
N CYS A 93 -3.39 -8.76 2.27
CA CYS A 93 -4.66 -9.31 1.83
C CYS A 93 -4.50 -9.93 0.43
N SER A 94 -5.48 -10.73 0.02
CA SER A 94 -5.48 -11.35 -1.30
C SER A 94 -6.64 -10.84 -2.15
N VAL A 95 -6.36 -10.50 -3.41
CA VAL A 95 -7.38 -10.15 -4.40
C VAL A 95 -8.27 -11.37 -4.67
N GLU A 96 -9.58 -11.19 -4.58
CA GLU A 96 -10.56 -12.21 -4.96
C GLU A 96 -11.04 -11.97 -6.41
N GLU A 97 -11.45 -10.73 -6.71
CA GLU A 97 -11.99 -10.36 -8.01
C GLU A 97 -11.61 -8.91 -8.37
N LEU A 98 -11.37 -8.68 -9.64
CA LEU A 98 -11.25 -7.35 -10.26
C LEU A 98 -11.89 -7.40 -11.63
N TYR A 99 -12.98 -6.64 -11.82
CA TYR A 99 -13.67 -6.55 -13.10
C TYR A 99 -14.34 -5.21 -13.30
N LYS A 100 -14.64 -4.86 -14.55
CA LYS A 100 -15.24 -3.59 -14.92
C LYS A 100 -16.75 -3.58 -14.66
N VAL A 101 -17.26 -2.49 -14.09
CA VAL A 101 -18.69 -2.23 -13.86
C VAL A 101 -18.99 -0.81 -14.32
N GLY A 102 -19.67 -0.66 -15.44
CA GLY A 102 -19.90 0.65 -16.05
C GLY A 102 -18.57 1.35 -16.39
N SER A 103 -18.37 2.56 -15.87
CA SER A 103 -17.12 3.32 -15.99
C SER A 103 -16.07 3.01 -14.93
N SER A 104 -16.44 2.24 -13.90
CA SER A 104 -15.60 1.92 -12.74
C SER A 104 -15.19 0.46 -12.72
N TRP A 105 -14.41 0.04 -11.70
CA TRP A 105 -14.03 -1.36 -11.49
C TRP A 105 -14.41 -1.79 -10.08
N PHE A 106 -14.97 -2.98 -9.99
CA PHE A 106 -15.20 -3.69 -8.74
C PHE A 106 -13.91 -4.40 -8.35
N LEU A 107 -13.41 -4.11 -7.16
CA LEU A 107 -12.27 -4.80 -6.55
C LEU A 107 -12.71 -5.44 -5.24
N SER A 108 -12.68 -6.76 -5.13
CA SER A 108 -12.89 -7.46 -3.86
C SER A 108 -11.60 -8.14 -3.40
N PHE A 109 -11.44 -8.20 -2.08
CA PHE A 109 -10.26 -8.79 -1.44
C PHE A 109 -10.61 -9.43 -0.10
N LYS A 110 -9.79 -10.42 0.27
CA LYS A 110 -9.91 -11.16 1.54
C LYS A 110 -8.80 -10.75 2.49
N PHE A 111 -9.14 -10.45 3.73
CA PHE A 111 -8.24 -10.03 4.79
C PHE A 111 -8.30 -10.93 6.02
N PRO A 112 -7.29 -10.95 6.92
CA PRO A 112 -7.32 -11.71 8.16
C PRO A 112 -8.45 -11.29 9.10
N LYS A 113 -9.18 -12.25 9.68
CA LYS A 113 -10.38 -12.00 10.50
C LYS A 113 -10.17 -11.06 11.68
N ASN A 114 -8.97 -11.06 12.28
CA ASN A 114 -8.63 -10.20 13.41
C ASN A 114 -8.66 -8.70 13.11
N LEU A 115 -8.59 -8.30 11.82
CA LEU A 115 -8.69 -6.90 11.40
C LEU A 115 -10.13 -6.43 11.19
N LYS A 116 -11.14 -7.34 11.23
CA LYS A 116 -12.54 -6.98 10.97
C LYS A 116 -13.05 -5.84 11.84
N LYS A 117 -12.58 -5.73 13.08
CA LYS A 117 -12.97 -4.69 14.04
C LYS A 117 -12.56 -3.26 13.62
N PHE A 118 -11.60 -3.12 12.71
CA PHE A 118 -11.13 -1.85 12.18
C PHE A 118 -11.68 -1.53 10.78
N ILE A 119 -12.39 -2.46 10.16
CA ILE A 119 -12.84 -2.38 8.76
C ILE A 119 -14.35 -2.28 8.75
N VAL A 120 -14.86 -1.07 8.43
CA VAL A 120 -16.29 -0.77 8.44
C VAL A 120 -16.75 -0.26 7.07
N GLN A 121 -18.02 -0.49 6.75
CA GLN A 121 -18.63 0.06 5.54
C GLN A 121 -18.56 1.58 5.56
N LYS A 122 -18.21 2.21 4.41
CA LYS A 122 -17.94 3.64 4.25
C LYS A 122 -16.71 4.17 4.96
N GLY A 123 -15.95 3.32 5.66
CA GLY A 123 -14.62 3.64 6.17
C GLY A 123 -13.55 3.64 5.08
N SER A 124 -12.35 4.04 5.47
CA SER A 124 -11.17 4.05 4.59
C SER A 124 -10.29 2.83 4.83
N ILE A 125 -9.57 2.43 3.78
CA ILE A 125 -8.54 1.38 3.83
C ILE A 125 -7.45 1.69 2.82
N SER A 126 -6.21 1.36 3.14
CA SER A 126 -5.11 1.47 2.19
C SER A 126 -4.72 0.09 1.64
N LEU A 127 -4.71 -0.04 0.32
CA LEU A 127 -4.19 -1.21 -0.40
C LEU A 127 -3.00 -0.79 -1.27
N ASN A 128 -1.83 -1.36 -1.02
CA ASN A 128 -0.57 -0.95 -1.69
C ASN A 128 -0.36 0.58 -1.67
N GLY A 129 -0.74 1.25 -0.58
CA GLY A 129 -0.63 2.71 -0.41
C GLY A 129 -1.75 3.52 -1.07
N ILE A 130 -2.73 2.87 -1.69
CA ILE A 130 -3.85 3.54 -2.34
C ILE A 130 -4.99 3.67 -1.33
N SER A 131 -5.40 4.90 -1.03
CA SER A 131 -6.57 5.18 -0.21
C SER A 131 -7.85 4.80 -0.94
N LEU A 132 -8.67 3.93 -0.35
CA LEU A 132 -9.91 3.43 -0.93
C LEU A 132 -11.06 3.52 0.07
N THR A 133 -12.28 3.77 -0.43
CA THR A 133 -13.49 3.70 0.37
C THR A 133 -14.08 2.29 0.32
N ILE A 134 -14.41 1.74 1.47
CA ILE A 134 -15.03 0.42 1.61
C ILE A 134 -16.52 0.52 1.29
N ASN A 135 -16.98 -0.17 0.26
CA ASN A 135 -18.40 -0.19 -0.11
C ASN A 135 -19.20 -1.20 0.71
N GLU A 136 -18.66 -2.37 0.98
CA GLU A 136 -19.31 -3.42 1.76
C GLU A 136 -18.29 -4.30 2.45
N VAL A 137 -18.67 -4.85 3.62
CA VAL A 137 -17.89 -5.83 4.39
C VAL A 137 -18.75 -7.05 4.67
N LYS A 138 -18.35 -8.22 4.15
CA LYS A 138 -18.99 -9.52 4.41
C LYS A 138 -17.99 -10.50 5.01
N SER A 139 -18.18 -10.87 6.27
CA SER A 139 -17.23 -11.74 7.00
C SER A 139 -15.83 -11.14 7.03
N ASN A 140 -14.87 -11.74 6.32
CA ASN A 140 -13.49 -11.28 6.17
C ASN A 140 -13.15 -10.92 4.71
N LYS A 141 -14.17 -10.53 3.95
CA LYS A 141 -14.05 -9.98 2.60
C LYS A 141 -14.65 -8.59 2.56
N CYS A 142 -14.08 -7.72 1.79
CA CYS A 142 -14.70 -6.45 1.45
C CYS A 142 -14.45 -6.09 -0.01
N HIS A 143 -15.21 -5.11 -0.49
CA HIS A 143 -15.00 -4.58 -1.82
C HIS A 143 -15.00 -3.06 -1.84
N CYS A 144 -14.30 -2.53 -2.84
CA CYS A 144 -14.21 -1.13 -3.18
C CYS A 144 -14.57 -0.91 -4.64
N MET A 145 -15.17 0.22 -4.96
CA MET A 145 -15.36 0.66 -6.34
C MET A 145 -14.22 1.60 -6.72
N ILE A 146 -13.52 1.24 -7.77
CA ILE A 146 -12.33 1.95 -8.24
C ILE A 146 -12.74 2.87 -9.40
N ILE A 147 -12.52 4.16 -9.26
CA ILE A 147 -12.79 5.15 -10.32
C ILE A 147 -11.75 5.07 -11.45
N PRO A 148 -12.06 5.54 -12.67
CA PRO A 148 -11.16 5.48 -13.81
C PRO A 148 -9.78 6.09 -13.56
N HIS A 149 -9.73 7.21 -12.86
CA HIS A 149 -8.47 7.87 -12.51
C HIS A 149 -7.56 6.96 -11.68
N THR A 150 -8.07 6.40 -10.58
CA THR A 150 -7.31 5.51 -9.70
C THR A 150 -6.83 4.25 -10.44
N TYR A 151 -7.72 3.64 -11.24
CA TYR A 151 -7.36 2.46 -12.05
C TYR A 151 -6.23 2.74 -13.03
N LYS A 152 -6.23 3.93 -13.67
CA LYS A 152 -5.24 4.31 -14.67
C LYS A 152 -3.88 4.67 -14.07
N TYR A 153 -3.86 5.36 -12.93
CA TYR A 153 -2.64 5.98 -12.39
C TYR A 153 -2.00 5.21 -11.23
N THR A 154 -2.54 4.04 -10.88
CA THR A 154 -1.99 3.16 -9.84
C THR A 154 -1.71 1.77 -10.41
N ASP A 155 -1.13 0.87 -9.60
CA ASP A 155 -0.86 -0.52 -9.99
C ASP A 155 -2.12 -1.41 -9.99
N ILE A 156 -3.31 -0.92 -9.59
CA ILE A 156 -4.57 -1.70 -9.54
C ILE A 156 -4.87 -2.39 -10.86
N HIS A 157 -4.59 -1.74 -12.00
CA HIS A 157 -4.84 -2.32 -13.33
C HIS A 157 -4.02 -3.59 -13.62
N THR A 158 -3.02 -3.88 -12.80
CA THR A 158 -2.19 -5.09 -12.92
C THR A 158 -2.65 -6.23 -12.03
N TYR A 159 -3.59 -6.00 -11.10
CA TYR A 159 -3.97 -6.98 -10.11
C TYR A 159 -4.67 -8.17 -10.73
N LYS A 160 -4.34 -9.34 -10.20
CA LYS A 160 -4.91 -10.63 -10.60
C LYS A 160 -5.48 -11.35 -9.38
N LYS A 161 -6.40 -12.28 -9.62
CA LYS A 161 -6.91 -13.16 -8.55
C LYS A 161 -5.74 -13.80 -7.78
N ASN A 162 -5.86 -13.84 -6.45
CA ASN A 162 -4.86 -14.30 -5.50
C ASN A 162 -3.58 -13.44 -5.41
N GLU A 163 -3.52 -12.27 -6.05
CA GLU A 163 -2.40 -11.35 -5.84
C GLU A 163 -2.40 -10.84 -4.39
N ILE A 164 -1.20 -10.77 -3.82
CA ILE A 164 -1.00 -10.34 -2.43
C ILE A 164 -0.70 -8.85 -2.39
N LEU A 165 -1.57 -8.10 -1.71
CA LEU A 165 -1.48 -6.65 -1.53
C LEU A 165 -1.12 -6.32 -0.08
N ASN A 166 -0.37 -5.25 0.13
CA ASN A 166 -0.18 -4.66 1.45
C ASN A 166 -1.47 -3.99 1.90
N LEU A 167 -1.86 -4.23 3.15
CA LEU A 167 -3.06 -3.67 3.76
C LEU A 167 -2.67 -2.88 5.01
N GLU A 168 -3.13 -1.62 5.07
CA GLU A 168 -3.07 -0.76 6.24
C GLU A 168 -4.49 -0.31 6.58
N VAL A 169 -4.94 -0.53 7.83
CA VAL A 169 -6.24 -0.03 8.30
C VAL A 169 -6.14 1.46 8.63
N ASP A 170 -7.26 2.15 8.56
CA ASP A 170 -7.32 3.55 8.96
C ASP A 170 -6.88 3.70 10.44
N MET A 171 -5.91 4.58 10.68
CA MET A 171 -5.38 4.83 12.02
C MET A 171 -6.47 5.37 12.96
N LEU A 172 -7.43 6.14 12.45
CA LEU A 172 -8.56 6.63 13.26
C LEU A 172 -9.42 5.48 13.76
N ALA A 173 -9.68 4.46 12.93
CA ALA A 173 -10.41 3.27 13.36
C ALA A 173 -9.66 2.50 14.47
N ARG A 174 -8.32 2.49 14.42
CA ARG A 174 -7.47 1.86 15.44
C ARG A 174 -7.59 2.57 16.79
N TYR A 175 -7.45 3.91 16.81
CA TYR A 175 -7.56 4.68 18.04
C TYR A 175 -8.98 4.67 18.61
N ALA A 176 -10.01 4.81 17.75
CA ALA A 176 -11.41 4.71 18.18
C ALA A 176 -11.73 3.36 18.83
N HIS A 177 -11.17 2.26 18.30
CA HIS A 177 -11.36 0.94 18.92
C HIS A 177 -10.60 0.82 20.24
N SER A 178 -9.35 1.31 20.32
CA SER A 178 -8.54 1.24 21.55
C SER A 178 -9.15 2.05 22.72
N SER A 179 -9.86 3.14 22.43
CA SER A 179 -10.52 3.95 23.48
C SER A 179 -11.80 3.31 24.02
N ASN A 180 -12.36 2.29 23.34
CA ASN A 180 -13.58 1.59 23.75
C ASN A 180 -13.27 0.16 24.26
N SER A 181 -12.01 -0.19 24.43
CA SER A 181 -11.55 -1.49 24.96
C SER A 181 -10.97 -1.33 26.35
#